data_8a2dc17d519d66cd76f5f2cfd066042b
#
_entry.id   8a2dc17d519d66cd76f5f2cfd066042b
#
_cell.length_a   1.000
_cell.length_b   1.000
_cell.length_c   1.000
_cell.angle_alpha   90.00
_cell.angle_beta   90.00
_cell.angle_gamma   90.00
#
_symmetry.space_group_name_H-M   'P 1'
#
loop_
_entity.id
_entity.type
_entity.pdbx_description
1 polymer ?
#
loop_
_entity_poly.entity_id
_entity_poly.type
_entity_poly.pdbx_seq_one_letter_code
_entity_poly.pdbx_strand_id
1 'polypeptide(L)'
;MSTFDERENAFEAKYAHDAEMAFKASARRNKAIGQWAAGLLGKTGDAVAAYTMEVITADFEEDGDEDVVRKLVRDLDGKATEAEIRTKMAAVMLEVKDKMVKEG
;
A
#
# COMPACT_ATOMS: atom_id res chain seq x y z
N MET A 1 3.91 -9.76 -23.03
CA MET A 1 3.34 -8.97 -21.93
C MET A 1 3.85 -9.51 -20.59
N SER A 2 4.21 -8.66 -19.67
CA SER A 2 4.73 -9.12 -18.40
C SER A 2 3.62 -9.60 -17.48
N THR A 3 3.94 -10.49 -16.54
CA THR A 3 3.02 -10.96 -15.50
C THR A 3 2.44 -9.78 -14.71
N PHE A 4 3.23 -8.75 -14.59
CA PHE A 4 2.87 -7.51 -13.90
C PHE A 4 1.65 -6.86 -14.56
N ASP A 5 1.66 -6.71 -15.87
CA ASP A 5 0.55 -6.13 -16.62
C ASP A 5 -0.68 -7.02 -16.58
N GLU A 6 -0.49 -8.34 -16.59
CA GLU A 6 -1.58 -9.29 -16.51
C GLU A 6 -2.35 -9.20 -15.19
N ARG A 7 -1.62 -9.04 -14.08
CA ARG A 7 -2.23 -8.90 -12.75
C ARG A 7 -3.06 -7.62 -12.66
N GLU A 8 -2.51 -6.50 -13.13
CA GLU A 8 -3.19 -5.23 -13.13
C GLU A 8 -4.44 -5.28 -14.00
N ASN A 9 -4.31 -5.85 -15.19
CA ASN A 9 -5.42 -5.98 -16.13
C ASN A 9 -6.52 -6.89 -15.59
N ALA A 10 -6.17 -7.95 -14.88
CA ALA A 10 -7.17 -8.86 -14.29
C ALA A 10 -8.00 -8.13 -13.23
N PHE A 11 -7.37 -7.32 -12.38
CA PHE A 11 -8.09 -6.52 -11.39
C PHE A 11 -8.99 -5.49 -12.08
N GLU A 12 -8.46 -4.76 -13.05
CA GLU A 12 -9.21 -3.75 -13.79
C GLU A 12 -10.41 -4.34 -14.50
N ALA A 13 -10.25 -5.50 -15.13
CA ALA A 13 -11.35 -6.18 -15.82
C ALA A 13 -12.46 -6.57 -14.85
N LYS A 14 -12.11 -6.99 -13.64
CA LYS A 14 -13.09 -7.46 -12.67
C LYS A 14 -13.73 -6.33 -11.85
N TYR A 15 -12.92 -5.32 -11.48
CA TYR A 15 -13.34 -4.31 -10.50
C TYR A 15 -13.24 -2.87 -11.00
N ALA A 16 -13.13 -2.64 -12.32
CA ALA A 16 -12.87 -1.32 -12.89
C ALA A 16 -13.82 -0.22 -12.39
N HIS A 17 -15.07 -0.56 -12.15
CA HIS A 17 -16.10 0.41 -11.73
C HIS A 17 -16.55 0.19 -10.29
N ASP A 18 -15.86 -0.61 -9.52
CA ASP A 18 -16.23 -0.93 -8.16
C ASP A 18 -15.37 -0.12 -7.16
N ALA A 19 -15.94 0.99 -6.71
CA ALA A 19 -15.26 1.88 -5.77
C ALA A 19 -14.94 1.19 -4.43
N GLU A 20 -15.80 0.26 -3.99
CA GLU A 20 -15.56 -0.48 -2.76
C GLU A 20 -14.34 -1.38 -2.88
N MET A 21 -14.17 -2.04 -4.02
CA MET A 21 -12.99 -2.90 -4.24
C MET A 21 -11.72 -2.08 -4.36
N ALA A 22 -11.79 -0.91 -5.01
CA ALA A 22 -10.65 0.01 -5.07
C ALA A 22 -10.25 0.47 -3.67
N PHE A 23 -11.22 0.79 -2.82
CA PHE A 23 -10.98 1.18 -1.44
C PHE A 23 -10.33 0.04 -0.65
N LYS A 24 -10.84 -1.19 -0.80
CA LYS A 24 -10.27 -2.36 -0.12
C LYS A 24 -8.82 -2.61 -0.55
N ALA A 25 -8.54 -2.45 -1.84
CA ALA A 25 -7.18 -2.63 -2.35
C ALA A 25 -6.22 -1.62 -1.70
N SER A 26 -6.62 -0.35 -1.64
CA SER A 26 -5.81 0.70 -1.01
C SER A 26 -5.61 0.45 0.48
N ALA A 27 -6.66 0.03 1.20
CA ALA A 27 -6.57 -0.26 2.62
C ALA A 27 -5.62 -1.44 2.90
N ARG A 28 -5.71 -2.49 2.12
CA ARG A 28 -4.81 -3.66 2.25
C ARG A 28 -3.37 -3.28 1.94
N ARG A 29 -3.16 -2.46 0.90
CA ARG A 29 -1.82 -1.96 0.57
C ARG A 29 -1.26 -1.15 1.73
N ASN A 30 -2.04 -0.24 2.28
CA ASN A 30 -1.58 0.63 3.36
C ASN A 30 -1.26 -0.17 4.62
N LYS A 31 -2.02 -1.22 4.91
CA LYS A 31 -1.72 -2.12 6.02
C LYS A 31 -0.37 -2.79 5.83
N ALA A 32 -0.12 -3.37 4.66
CA ALA A 32 1.14 -4.05 4.36
C ALA A 32 2.32 -3.08 4.38
N ILE A 33 2.15 -1.90 3.80
CA ILE A 33 3.18 -0.85 3.78
C ILE A 33 3.46 -0.35 5.18
N GLY A 34 2.42 -0.17 6.01
CA GLY A 34 2.60 0.24 7.40
C GLY A 34 3.41 -0.78 8.19
N GLN A 35 3.15 -2.05 8.01
CA GLN A 35 3.90 -3.13 8.66
C GLN A 35 5.36 -3.15 8.20
N TRP A 36 5.59 -2.99 6.90
CA TRP A 36 6.94 -2.91 6.34
C TRP A 36 7.72 -1.73 6.93
N ALA A 37 7.11 -0.55 6.92
CA ALA A 37 7.76 0.67 7.44
C ALA A 37 8.02 0.56 8.94
N ALA A 38 7.07 0.00 9.70
CA ALA A 38 7.25 -0.21 11.13
C ALA A 38 8.45 -1.11 11.41
N GLY A 39 8.66 -2.14 10.57
CA GLY A 39 9.83 -3.00 10.67
C GLY A 39 11.13 -2.23 10.47
N LEU A 40 11.17 -1.35 9.47
CA LEU A 40 12.36 -0.51 9.22
C LEU A 40 12.62 0.46 10.39
N LEU A 41 11.55 0.90 11.06
CA LEU A 41 11.66 1.79 12.21
C LEU A 41 12.02 1.05 13.51
N GLY A 42 12.12 -0.28 13.45
CA GLY A 42 12.47 -1.08 14.63
C GLY A 42 11.32 -1.27 15.61
N LYS A 43 10.09 -1.03 15.17
CA LYS A 43 8.90 -1.19 16.03
C LYS A 43 8.53 -2.66 16.17
N THR A 44 7.94 -3.03 17.30
CA THR A 44 7.49 -4.39 17.57
C THR A 44 6.16 -4.35 18.32
N GLY A 45 5.44 -5.46 18.32
CA GLY A 45 4.20 -5.63 19.08
C GLY A 45 3.15 -4.59 18.73
N ASP A 46 2.56 -3.98 19.75
CA ASP A 46 1.47 -3.01 19.59
C ASP A 46 1.90 -1.76 18.83
N ALA A 47 3.19 -1.43 18.86
CA ALA A 47 3.71 -0.27 18.13
C ALA A 47 3.60 -0.46 16.62
N VAL A 48 3.70 -1.70 16.12
CA VAL A 48 3.51 -2.00 14.71
C VAL A 48 2.06 -1.71 14.31
N ALA A 49 1.11 -2.17 15.11
CA ALA A 49 -0.31 -1.96 14.85
C ALA A 49 -0.66 -0.47 14.88
N ALA A 50 -0.14 0.26 15.87
CA ALA A 50 -0.38 1.69 16.00
C ALA A 50 0.16 2.46 14.80
N TYR A 51 1.38 2.16 14.37
CA TYR A 51 1.98 2.82 13.21
C TYR A 51 1.21 2.49 11.94
N THR A 52 0.80 1.24 11.78
CA THR A 52 0.01 0.80 10.63
C THR A 52 -1.29 1.59 10.51
N MET A 53 -1.96 1.84 11.65
CA MET A 53 -3.17 2.65 11.65
C MET A 53 -2.90 4.10 11.26
N GLU A 54 -1.75 4.65 11.62
CA GLU A 54 -1.35 6.00 11.19
C GLU A 54 -1.23 6.07 9.67
N VAL A 55 -0.63 5.04 9.06
CA VAL A 55 -0.48 4.99 7.59
C VAL A 55 -1.84 4.89 6.91
N ILE A 56 -2.71 4.02 7.42
CA ILE A 56 -4.07 3.86 6.88
C ILE A 56 -4.84 5.18 6.97
N THR A 57 -4.76 5.84 8.12
CA THR A 57 -5.45 7.10 8.37
C THR A 57 -4.93 8.23 7.47
N ALA A 58 -3.61 8.27 7.24
CA ALA A 58 -3.00 9.29 6.38
C ALA A 58 -3.61 9.29 4.97
N ASP A 59 -3.98 8.12 4.46
CA ASP A 59 -4.55 7.98 3.12
C ASP A 59 -5.90 8.68 2.96
N PHE A 60 -6.55 9.05 4.05
CA PHE A 60 -7.83 9.76 4.01
C PHE A 60 -7.68 11.29 3.94
N GLU A 61 -6.48 11.82 4.08
CA GLU A 61 -6.26 13.26 4.13
C GLU A 61 -6.43 13.93 2.76
N GLU A 62 -6.04 13.26 1.70
CA GLU A 62 -6.12 13.77 0.32
C GLU A 62 -6.50 12.65 -0.63
N ASP A 63 -6.98 13.01 -1.81
CA ASP A 63 -7.18 12.05 -2.88
C ASP A 63 -5.83 11.56 -3.38
N GLY A 64 -5.74 10.27 -3.72
CA GLY A 64 -4.52 9.65 -4.22
C GLY A 64 -3.59 9.24 -3.08
N ASP A 65 -2.35 8.93 -3.43
CA ASP A 65 -1.40 8.31 -2.51
C ASP A 65 -0.30 9.24 -2.02
N GLU A 66 -0.31 10.50 -2.42
CA GLU A 66 0.79 11.41 -2.12
C GLU A 66 0.93 11.70 -0.62
N ASP A 67 -0.16 11.73 0.12
CA ASP A 67 -0.12 11.94 1.57
C ASP A 67 0.57 10.77 2.28
N VAL A 68 0.32 9.54 1.82
CA VAL A 68 1.00 8.34 2.34
C VAL A 68 2.50 8.41 2.02
N VAL A 69 2.83 8.77 0.78
CA VAL A 69 4.24 8.89 0.36
C VAL A 69 4.95 9.95 1.22
N ARG A 70 4.34 11.12 1.41
CA ARG A 70 4.95 12.19 2.22
C ARG A 70 5.21 11.74 3.65
N LYS A 71 4.25 11.04 4.26
CA LYS A 71 4.41 10.50 5.61
C LYS A 71 5.58 9.53 5.68
N LEU A 72 5.65 8.59 4.73
CA LEU A 72 6.70 7.58 4.72
C LEU A 72 8.07 8.18 4.44
N VAL A 73 8.17 9.15 3.55
CA VAL A 73 9.42 9.85 3.27
C VAL A 73 9.95 10.51 4.56
N ARG A 74 9.06 11.17 5.29
CA ARG A 74 9.43 11.83 6.54
C ARG A 74 9.83 10.80 7.61
N ASP A 75 9.01 9.78 7.80
CA ASP A 75 9.21 8.81 8.89
C ASP A 75 10.39 7.87 8.64
N LEU A 76 10.68 7.57 7.39
CA LEU A 76 11.75 6.64 7.01
C LEU A 76 13.02 7.36 6.57
N ASP A 77 13.17 8.64 6.90
CA ASP A 77 14.36 9.40 6.57
C ASP A 77 15.61 8.66 7.08
N GLY A 78 16.59 8.46 6.18
CA GLY A 78 17.79 7.70 6.49
C GLY A 78 17.63 6.19 6.45
N LYS A 79 16.42 5.67 6.25
CA LYS A 79 16.14 4.23 6.21
C LYS A 79 15.65 3.75 4.85
N ALA A 80 14.94 4.60 4.13
CA ALA A 80 14.48 4.30 2.78
C ALA A 80 14.36 5.61 2.00
N THR A 81 14.60 5.54 0.70
CA THR A 81 14.45 6.69 -0.19
C THR A 81 13.02 6.79 -0.70
N GLU A 82 12.64 7.94 -1.23
CA GLU A 82 11.33 8.10 -1.86
C GLU A 82 11.13 7.08 -3.00
N ALA A 83 12.17 6.86 -3.82
CA ALA A 83 12.10 5.89 -4.92
C ALA A 83 11.83 4.48 -4.39
N GLU A 84 12.50 4.08 -3.31
CA GLU A 84 12.28 2.78 -2.69
C GLU A 84 10.86 2.64 -2.14
N ILE A 85 10.36 3.70 -1.50
CA ILE A 85 9.01 3.74 -0.96
C ILE A 85 7.98 3.58 -2.07
N ARG A 86 8.10 4.35 -3.16
CA ARG A 86 7.17 4.28 -4.29
C ARG A 86 7.21 2.91 -4.97
N THR A 87 8.40 2.35 -5.14
CA THR A 87 8.58 1.02 -5.72
C THR A 87 7.90 -0.04 -4.86
N LYS A 88 8.09 0.04 -3.53
CA LYS A 88 7.47 -0.91 -2.60
C LYS A 88 5.95 -0.79 -2.62
N MET A 89 5.43 0.42 -2.63
CA MET A 89 3.99 0.65 -2.70
C MET A 89 3.39 0.06 -3.96
N ALA A 90 4.04 0.24 -5.10
CA ALA A 90 3.56 -0.31 -6.37
C ALA A 90 3.59 -1.84 -6.37
N ALA A 91 4.67 -2.44 -5.87
CA ALA A 91 4.81 -3.89 -5.81
C ALA A 91 3.75 -4.50 -4.88
N VAL A 92 3.54 -3.91 -3.72
CA VAL A 92 2.53 -4.38 -2.76
C VAL A 92 1.13 -4.25 -3.35
N MET A 93 0.84 -3.14 -4.05
CA MET A 93 -0.48 -2.96 -4.65
C MET A 93 -0.79 -4.04 -5.69
N LEU A 94 0.22 -4.44 -6.49
CA LEU A 94 0.04 -5.52 -7.45
C LEU A 94 -0.26 -6.84 -6.77
N GLU A 95 0.45 -7.15 -5.70
CA GLU A 95 0.20 -8.37 -4.93
C GLU A 95 -1.20 -8.38 -4.33
N VAL A 96 -1.62 -7.24 -3.78
CA VAL A 96 -2.96 -7.08 -3.20
C VAL A 96 -4.03 -7.30 -4.26
N LYS A 97 -3.90 -6.66 -5.41
CA LYS A 97 -4.88 -6.79 -6.51
C LYS A 97 -4.96 -8.21 -7.04
N ASP A 98 -3.80 -8.86 -7.21
CA ASP A 98 -3.74 -10.25 -7.64
C ASP A 98 -4.47 -11.17 -6.66
N LYS A 99 -4.24 -10.97 -5.38
CA LYS A 99 -4.86 -11.76 -4.32
C LYS A 99 -6.37 -11.55 -4.28
N MET A 100 -6.83 -10.31 -4.43
CA MET A 100 -8.26 -10.00 -4.44
C MET A 100 -8.97 -10.65 -5.61
N VAL A 101 -8.35 -10.66 -6.79
CA VAL A 101 -8.91 -11.33 -7.97
C VAL A 101 -9.06 -12.83 -7.71
N LYS A 102 -8.08 -13.44 -7.06
CA LYS A 102 -8.11 -14.88 -6.75
C LYS A 102 -9.11 -15.24 -5.68
N GLU A 103 -9.37 -14.34 -4.74
CA GLU A 103 -10.35 -14.55 -3.67
C GLU A 103 -11.78 -14.46 -4.21
N GLY A 104 -11.99 -13.60 -5.16
CA GLY A 104 -13.30 -13.29 -5.67
C GLY A 104 -13.75 -14.12 -6.83
#